data_c3aa559f8623800e0a45eb47d3e5ea03
#
_entry.id   c3aa559f8623800e0a45eb47d3e5ea03
#
_cell.length_a   1.000
_cell.length_b   1.000
_cell.length_c   1.000
_cell.angle_alpha   90.00
_cell.angle_beta   90.00
_cell.angle_gamma   90.00
#
_symmetry.space_group_name_H-M   'P 1'
#
loop_
_entity.id
_entity.type
_entity.pdbx_description
1 polymer ?
#
loop_
_entity_poly.entity_id
_entity_poly.type
_entity_poly.pdbx_seq_one_letter_code
_entity_poly.pdbx_strand_id
1 'polypeptide(L)'
;MKAKAHRQMGDLPKNAEQAARIQENLARKLVIADDFDEVSLVAGLDAAYPEDGPARAAAAVLTYPGLEFVEGAVVEAHAPFPYLPGLFCFREGPLVLDALDSLAA
;
A
#
# COMPACT_ATOMS: atom_id res chain seq x y z
N MET A 1 -6.43 -8.49 -16.22
CA MET A 1 -5.71 -9.15 -15.09
C MET A 1 -5.85 -8.28 -13.86
N LYS A 2 -6.27 -8.84 -12.77
CA LYS A 2 -6.45 -8.07 -11.53
C LYS A 2 -5.16 -8.08 -10.71
N ALA A 3 -4.76 -6.91 -10.20
CA ALA A 3 -3.65 -6.82 -9.27
C ALA A 3 -3.97 -7.58 -7.98
N LYS A 4 -2.95 -8.20 -7.39
CA LYS A 4 -3.07 -8.85 -6.09
C LYS A 4 -2.33 -8.04 -5.05
N ALA A 5 -3.02 -7.62 -4.01
CA ALA A 5 -2.38 -7.02 -2.86
C ALA A 5 -2.02 -8.11 -1.86
N HIS A 6 -0.74 -8.18 -1.51
CA HIS A 6 -0.26 -9.15 -0.54
C HIS A 6 -0.32 -8.56 0.85
N ARG A 7 -1.24 -9.08 1.68
CA ARG A 7 -1.39 -8.61 3.06
C ARG A 7 -0.45 -9.38 3.97
N GLN A 8 0.85 -9.15 3.77
CA GLN A 8 1.91 -9.80 4.53
C GLN A 8 1.93 -9.37 6.00
N MET A 9 1.30 -8.26 6.32
CA MET A 9 1.24 -7.79 7.70
C MET A 9 0.35 -8.64 8.60
N GLY A 10 -0.59 -9.41 8.01
CA GLY A 10 -1.59 -10.11 8.80
C GLY A 10 -2.54 -9.15 9.48
N ASP A 11 -2.90 -9.42 10.73
CA ASP A 11 -3.75 -8.53 11.51
C ASP A 11 -3.03 -7.24 11.88
N LEU A 12 -3.80 -6.15 11.99
CA LEU A 12 -3.24 -4.86 12.41
C LEU A 12 -2.67 -4.95 13.83
N PRO A 13 -1.54 -4.31 14.08
CA PRO A 13 -0.97 -4.29 15.44
C PRO A 13 -1.83 -3.45 16.37
N LYS A 14 -1.84 -3.84 17.65
CA LYS A 14 -2.59 -3.14 18.69
C LYS A 14 -1.75 -2.06 19.38
N ASN A 15 -0.44 -2.13 19.27
CA ASN A 15 0.48 -1.20 19.90
C ASN A 15 1.80 -1.16 19.12
N ALA A 16 2.68 -0.23 19.53
CA ALA A 16 3.97 -0.03 18.85
C ALA A 16 4.88 -1.25 18.96
N GLU A 17 4.83 -1.98 20.07
CA GLU A 17 5.66 -3.17 20.26
C GLU A 17 5.27 -4.29 19.29
N GLN A 18 3.97 -4.54 19.11
CA GLN A 18 3.50 -5.51 18.14
C GLN A 18 3.85 -5.07 16.71
N ALA A 19 3.70 -3.77 16.41
CA ALA A 19 4.05 -3.22 15.10
C ALA A 19 5.53 -3.45 14.79
N ALA A 20 6.41 -3.19 15.75
CA ALA A 20 7.85 -3.40 15.56
C ALA A 20 8.18 -4.87 15.27
N ARG A 21 7.52 -5.80 15.94
CA ARG A 21 7.72 -7.23 15.68
C ARG A 21 7.25 -7.64 14.29
N ILE A 22 6.08 -7.14 13.86
CA ILE A 22 5.58 -7.39 12.52
C ILE A 22 6.57 -6.85 11.49
N GLN A 23 7.07 -5.64 11.71
CA GLN A 23 8.04 -5.01 10.82
C GLN A 23 9.32 -5.82 10.69
N GLU A 24 9.85 -6.35 11.79
CA GLU A 24 11.03 -7.21 11.77
C GLU A 24 10.78 -8.49 10.98
N ASN A 25 9.61 -9.10 11.16
CA ASN A 25 9.24 -10.31 10.44
C ASN A 25 9.09 -10.05 8.93
N LEU A 26 8.51 -8.92 8.56
CA LEU A 26 8.40 -8.53 7.15
C LEU A 26 9.76 -8.27 6.53
N ALA A 27 10.67 -7.64 7.27
CA ALA A 27 12.01 -7.35 6.78
C ALA A 27 12.76 -8.63 6.38
N ARG A 28 12.53 -9.73 7.07
CA ARG A 28 13.13 -11.03 6.76
C ARG A 28 12.61 -11.64 5.47
N LYS A 29 11.43 -11.22 5.02
CA LYS A 29 10.80 -11.73 3.79
C LYS A 29 11.15 -10.89 2.57
N LEU A 30 11.85 -9.78 2.78
CA LEU A 30 12.19 -8.86 1.70
C LEU A 30 13.17 -9.51 0.72
N VAL A 31 12.86 -9.38 -0.56
CA VAL A 31 13.75 -9.80 -1.64
C VAL A 31 14.38 -8.54 -2.24
N ILE A 32 15.71 -8.40 -2.10
CA ILE A 32 16.46 -7.23 -2.59
C ILE A 32 17.13 -7.63 -3.90
N ALA A 33 16.30 -7.91 -4.89
CA ALA A 33 16.77 -8.27 -6.23
C ALA A 33 15.59 -8.17 -7.19
N ASP A 34 15.86 -8.03 -8.48
CA ASP A 34 14.83 -8.10 -9.48
C ASP A 34 14.39 -9.56 -9.61
N ASP A 35 13.17 -9.84 -9.19
CA ASP A 35 12.61 -11.18 -9.18
C ASP A 35 11.24 -11.16 -9.84
N PHE A 36 11.22 -10.64 -11.07
CA PHE A 36 9.99 -10.50 -11.86
C PHE A 36 10.33 -10.60 -13.35
N ASP A 37 9.33 -10.95 -14.13
CA ASP A 37 9.44 -11.03 -15.58
C ASP A 37 9.28 -9.66 -16.24
N GLU A 38 8.89 -9.65 -17.50
CA GLU A 38 8.65 -8.41 -18.22
C GLU A 38 7.53 -7.59 -17.57
N VAL A 39 7.78 -6.29 -17.38
CA VAL A 39 6.81 -5.38 -16.79
C VAL A 39 6.04 -4.66 -17.90
N SER A 40 4.72 -4.78 -17.91
CA SER A 40 3.84 -4.09 -18.85
C SER A 40 2.94 -3.06 -18.20
N LEU A 41 2.70 -3.17 -16.89
CA LEU A 41 1.91 -2.24 -16.10
C LEU A 41 2.66 -1.87 -14.83
N VAL A 42 2.50 -0.63 -14.41
CA VAL A 42 3.00 -0.15 -13.12
C VAL A 42 1.87 0.56 -12.39
N ALA A 43 1.87 0.48 -11.07
CA ALA A 43 0.90 1.19 -10.24
C ALA A 43 1.62 2.14 -9.29
N GLY A 44 1.13 3.37 -9.23
CA GLY A 44 1.55 4.34 -8.22
C GLY A 44 0.50 4.40 -7.11
N LEU A 45 0.95 4.50 -5.88
CA LEU A 45 0.09 4.53 -4.70
C LEU A 45 0.51 5.70 -3.82
N ASP A 46 -0.48 6.41 -3.28
CA ASP A 46 -0.21 7.49 -2.35
C ASP A 46 -1.42 7.70 -1.44
N ALA A 47 -1.20 8.39 -0.33
CA ALA A 47 -2.26 8.70 0.62
C ALA A 47 -2.18 10.16 1.06
N ALA A 48 -3.33 10.73 1.41
CA ALA A 48 -3.46 12.08 1.94
C ALA A 48 -4.27 12.05 3.22
N TYR A 49 -3.93 12.94 4.16
CA TYR A 49 -4.54 13.02 5.48
C TYR A 49 -5.06 14.44 5.71
N PRO A 50 -6.26 14.77 5.20
CA PRO A 50 -6.82 16.10 5.42
C PRO A 50 -7.17 16.32 6.89
N GLU A 51 -7.12 17.56 7.37
CA GLU A 51 -7.45 17.88 8.76
C GLU A 51 -8.91 17.61 9.10
N ASP A 52 -9.80 17.85 8.15
CA ASP A 52 -11.25 17.85 8.36
C ASP A 52 -11.96 16.67 7.71
N GLY A 53 -11.34 15.51 7.69
CA GLY A 53 -12.03 14.40 7.04
C GLY A 53 -11.23 13.11 7.07
N PRO A 54 -11.79 12.07 6.44
CA PRO A 54 -11.12 10.78 6.38
C PRO A 54 -9.85 10.88 5.54
N ALA A 55 -8.91 9.99 5.82
CA ALA A 55 -7.75 9.80 4.98
C ALA A 55 -8.19 9.26 3.62
N ARG A 56 -7.44 9.58 2.58
CA ARG A 56 -7.68 9.10 1.23
C ARG A 56 -6.45 8.42 0.71
N ALA A 57 -6.64 7.30 0.03
CA ALA A 57 -5.57 6.64 -0.70
C ALA A 57 -5.98 6.48 -2.15
N ALA A 58 -5.03 6.61 -3.03
CA ALA A 58 -5.26 6.47 -4.46
C ALA A 58 -4.27 5.50 -5.07
N ALA A 59 -4.72 4.80 -6.10
CA ALA A 59 -3.88 3.96 -6.93
C ALA A 59 -4.11 4.36 -8.38
N ALA A 60 -3.06 4.46 -9.16
CA ALA A 60 -3.14 4.73 -10.58
C ALA A 60 -2.30 3.70 -11.34
N VAL A 61 -2.89 3.08 -12.34
CA VAL A 61 -2.22 2.10 -13.19
C VAL A 61 -1.84 2.76 -14.51
N LEU A 62 -0.59 2.61 -14.90
CA LEU A 62 -0.04 3.12 -16.14
C LEU A 62 0.59 1.97 -16.92
N THR A 63 0.61 2.10 -18.24
CA THR A 63 1.41 1.20 -19.06
C THR A 63 2.89 1.44 -18.82
N TYR A 64 3.71 0.46 -19.11
CA TYR A 64 5.17 0.59 -19.04
C TYR A 64 5.81 0.02 -20.32
N PRO A 65 6.75 0.71 -20.94
CA PRO A 65 7.36 2.00 -20.54
C PRO A 65 6.60 3.26 -21.00
N GLY A 66 5.49 3.14 -21.68
CA GLY A 66 4.79 4.28 -22.28
C GLY A 66 4.17 5.25 -21.28
N LEU A 67 3.87 4.80 -20.06
CA LEU A 67 3.28 5.59 -18.97
C LEU A 67 1.93 6.21 -19.33
N GLU A 68 1.12 5.50 -20.09
CA GLU A 68 -0.24 5.91 -20.42
C GLU A 68 -1.20 5.43 -19.31
N PHE A 69 -2.13 6.29 -18.92
CA PHE A 69 -3.09 5.97 -17.87
C PHE A 69 -4.04 4.85 -18.32
N VAL A 70 -4.21 3.84 -17.47
CA VAL A 70 -5.11 2.70 -17.70
C VAL A 70 -6.35 2.80 -16.82
N GLU A 71 -6.16 2.89 -15.50
CA GLU A 71 -7.26 3.04 -14.56
C GLU A 71 -6.76 3.61 -13.23
N GLY A 72 -7.70 4.07 -12.41
CA GLY A 72 -7.41 4.56 -11.08
C GLY A 72 -8.50 4.19 -10.09
N ALA A 73 -8.17 4.21 -8.82
CA ALA A 73 -9.09 4.00 -7.72
C ALA A 73 -8.74 4.93 -6.57
N VAL A 74 -9.78 5.40 -5.87
CA VAL A 74 -9.63 6.23 -4.67
C VAL A 74 -10.48 5.60 -3.57
N VAL A 75 -9.92 5.44 -2.39
CA VAL A 75 -10.64 4.96 -1.22
C VAL A 75 -10.50 5.98 -0.08
N GLU A 76 -11.51 6.03 0.79
CA GLU A 76 -11.49 6.90 1.96
C GLU A 76 -11.72 6.04 3.20
N ALA A 77 -10.95 6.30 4.25
CA ALA A 77 -11.12 5.64 5.54
C ALA A 77 -10.36 6.40 6.61
N HIS A 78 -10.71 6.17 7.87
CA HIS A 78 -9.92 6.68 8.97
C HIS A 78 -8.59 5.93 9.02
N ALA A 79 -7.50 6.67 9.30
CA ALA A 79 -6.19 6.03 9.44
C ALA A 79 -6.24 5.01 10.59
N PRO A 80 -5.90 3.72 10.33
CA PRO A 80 -6.06 2.67 11.34
C PRO A 80 -4.99 2.67 12.42
N PHE A 81 -3.95 3.46 12.27
CA PHE A 81 -2.82 3.49 13.18
C PHE A 81 -2.26 4.91 13.24
N PRO A 82 -1.89 5.42 14.43
CA PRO A 82 -1.33 6.76 14.55
C PRO A 82 0.04 6.85 13.89
N TYR A 83 0.44 8.08 13.52
CA TYR A 83 1.78 8.29 13.01
C TYR A 83 2.79 8.17 14.14
N LEU A 84 3.67 7.18 14.04
CA LEU A 84 4.78 6.98 14.96
C LEU A 84 6.05 6.85 14.11
N PRO A 85 7.11 7.60 14.41
CA PRO A 85 8.36 7.50 13.66
C PRO A 85 8.85 6.05 13.57
N GLY A 86 9.20 5.62 12.37
CA GLY A 86 9.64 4.25 12.11
C GLY A 86 8.53 3.24 11.88
N LEU A 87 7.25 3.62 12.10
CA LEU A 87 6.10 2.72 11.96
C LEU A 87 5.05 3.27 11.00
N PHE A 88 5.45 4.12 10.08
CA PHE A 88 4.56 4.81 9.15
C PHE A 88 3.74 3.85 8.28
N CYS A 89 4.30 2.72 7.91
CA CYS A 89 3.61 1.76 7.05
C CYS A 89 2.31 1.22 7.65
N PHE A 90 2.17 1.20 8.98
CA PHE A 90 0.94 0.74 9.63
C PHE A 90 -0.17 1.79 9.57
N ARG A 91 0.18 3.05 9.39
CA ARG A 91 -0.79 4.12 9.17
C ARG A 91 -1.27 4.14 7.72
N GLU A 92 -0.35 4.05 6.78
CA GLU A 92 -0.63 4.20 5.35
C GLU A 92 -0.89 2.89 4.63
N GLY A 93 -0.18 1.82 5.01
CA GLY A 93 -0.23 0.55 4.30
C GLY A 93 -1.63 -0.01 4.08
N PRO A 94 -2.48 -0.11 5.11
CA PRO A 94 -3.84 -0.63 4.92
C PRO A 94 -4.66 0.19 3.92
N LEU A 95 -4.52 1.52 3.91
CA LEU A 95 -5.24 2.38 2.98
C LEU A 95 -4.79 2.18 1.54
N VAL A 96 -3.48 2.14 1.30
CA VAL A 96 -2.96 1.96 -0.06
C VAL A 96 -3.23 0.54 -0.57
N LEU A 97 -3.24 -0.46 0.31
CA LEU A 97 -3.63 -1.82 -0.07
C LEU A 97 -5.10 -1.89 -0.47
N ASP A 98 -5.98 -1.17 0.23
CA ASP A 98 -7.40 -1.09 -0.14
C ASP A 98 -7.57 -0.43 -1.51
N ALA A 99 -6.82 0.63 -1.78
CA ALA A 99 -6.85 1.27 -3.10
C ALA A 99 -6.37 0.30 -4.19
N LEU A 100 -5.31 -0.45 -3.92
CA LEU A 100 -4.79 -1.43 -4.86
C LEU A 100 -5.81 -2.55 -5.11
N ASP A 101 -6.46 -3.05 -4.06
CA ASP A 101 -7.48 -4.09 -4.17
C ASP A 101 -8.71 -3.63 -4.97
N SER A 102 -8.95 -2.32 -5.05
CA SER A 102 -10.07 -1.74 -5.79
C SER A 102 -9.83 -1.69 -7.30
N LEU A 103 -8.62 -1.94 -7.75
CA LEU A 103 -8.28 -1.92 -9.17
C LEU A 103 -8.79 -3.17 -9.88
N ALA A 104 -9.21 -3.02 -11.14
CA ALA A 104 -9.62 -4.12 -12.00
C ALA A 104 -8.43 -4.74 -12.75
N ALA A 105 -7.41 -3.96 -12.99
CA ALA A 105 -6.23 -4.38 -13.76
C ALA A 105 -5.39 -5.46 -13.07
#